data_1a61a38c8380ef58ffae4db6566b7003
#
_entry.id   1a61a38c8380ef58ffae4db6566b7003
#
_cell.length_a   1.000
_cell.length_b   1.000
_cell.length_c   1.000
_cell.angle_alpha   90.00
_cell.angle_beta   90.00
_cell.angle_gamma   90.00
#
_symmetry.space_group_name_H-M   'P 1'
#
loop_
_entity.id
_entity.type
_entity.pdbx_description
1 polymer ?
#
loop_
_entity_poly.entity_id
_entity_poly.type
_entity_poly.pdbx_seq_one_letter_code
_entity_poly.pdbx_strand_id
1 'polypeptide(L)'
;MATFEAQVEGLTSLSIDGSSAPTQTELTQFLTDGAKEILSVIPKQKKAMYSTSNTLDSGDTTLTIGGSEILGVVRNDGTIDQPCRRIPLSLSGRAQDSEEMVYGTVTDPVWWITINALNMFPTPTDAQNGLIQTLAYPAVAYG
;
A
#
# COMPACT_ATOMS: atom_id res chain seq x y z
N MET A 1 -20.59 8.92 17.35
CA MET A 1 -21.00 8.53 15.99
C MET A 1 -21.65 7.18 16.12
N ALA A 2 -22.80 6.92 15.47
CA ALA A 2 -23.42 5.58 15.52
C ALA A 2 -22.51 4.58 14.81
N THR A 3 -22.37 3.36 15.35
CA THR A 3 -21.63 2.27 14.72
C THR A 3 -22.36 1.80 13.45
N PHE A 4 -21.67 1.10 12.56
CA PHE A 4 -22.30 0.47 11.39
C PHE A 4 -23.41 -0.50 11.82
N GLU A 5 -23.18 -1.25 12.88
CA GLU A 5 -24.17 -2.11 13.53
C GLU A 5 -25.47 -1.36 13.82
N ALA A 6 -25.39 -0.27 14.61
CA ALA A 6 -26.57 0.50 14.99
C ALA A 6 -27.30 1.11 13.76
N GLN A 7 -26.57 1.44 12.70
CA GLN A 7 -27.17 1.97 11.46
C GLN A 7 -27.89 0.87 10.67
N VAL A 8 -27.27 -0.29 10.50
CA VAL A 8 -27.84 -1.42 9.76
C VAL A 8 -29.06 -1.99 10.50
N GLU A 9 -28.95 -2.21 11.80
CA GLU A 9 -30.06 -2.68 12.63
C GLU A 9 -31.22 -1.68 12.65
N GLY A 10 -30.92 -0.38 12.75
CA GLY A 10 -31.94 0.66 12.70
C GLY A 10 -32.68 0.75 11.35
N LEU A 11 -31.97 0.47 10.23
CA LEU A 11 -32.56 0.48 8.89
C LEU A 11 -33.33 -0.80 8.57
N THR A 12 -32.85 -1.94 9.03
CA THR A 12 -33.40 -3.26 8.68
C THR A 12 -34.38 -3.78 9.73
N SER A 13 -34.36 -3.24 10.93
CA SER A 13 -35.08 -3.77 12.13
C SER A 13 -34.70 -5.21 12.47
N LEU A 14 -33.52 -5.65 12.05
CA LEU A 14 -32.95 -6.97 12.37
C LEU A 14 -31.94 -6.82 13.50
N SER A 15 -31.94 -7.72 14.44
CA SER A 15 -30.85 -7.89 15.40
C SER A 15 -29.83 -8.86 14.79
N ILE A 16 -28.60 -8.42 14.63
CA ILE A 16 -27.56 -9.15 13.91
C ILE A 16 -26.46 -9.54 14.89
N ASP A 17 -26.30 -10.83 15.08
CA ASP A 17 -25.32 -11.42 15.98
C ASP A 17 -24.56 -12.60 15.33
N GLY A 18 -23.84 -13.39 16.11
CA GLY A 18 -23.08 -14.54 15.61
C GLY A 18 -23.95 -15.70 15.12
N SER A 19 -25.26 -15.70 15.38
CA SER A 19 -26.22 -16.76 15.05
C SER A 19 -27.37 -16.32 14.15
N SER A 20 -27.47 -15.02 13.83
CA SER A 20 -28.45 -14.48 12.90
C SER A 20 -28.17 -14.89 11.44
N ALA A 21 -29.09 -14.60 10.54
CA ALA A 21 -28.90 -14.72 9.10
C ALA A 21 -29.24 -13.40 8.40
N PRO A 22 -28.26 -12.60 7.92
CA PRO A 22 -26.82 -12.87 7.92
C PRO A 22 -26.18 -12.78 9.31
N THR A 23 -25.05 -13.44 9.49
CA THR A 23 -24.23 -13.34 10.69
C THR A 23 -23.39 -12.06 10.67
N GLN A 24 -22.93 -11.62 11.85
CA GLN A 24 -22.01 -10.48 11.98
C GLN A 24 -20.73 -10.63 11.15
N THR A 25 -20.20 -11.84 11.05
CA THR A 25 -19.02 -12.15 10.23
C THR A 25 -19.28 -11.97 8.74
N GLU A 26 -20.43 -12.44 8.25
CA GLU A 26 -20.82 -12.29 6.84
C GLU A 26 -21.05 -10.83 6.48
N LEU A 27 -21.67 -10.05 7.36
CA LEU A 27 -21.82 -8.61 7.14
C LEU A 27 -20.48 -7.88 7.13
N THR A 28 -19.56 -8.20 8.02
CA THR A 28 -18.19 -7.67 8.02
C THR A 28 -17.51 -7.95 6.67
N GLN A 29 -17.68 -9.17 6.14
CA GLN A 29 -17.14 -9.54 4.83
C GLN A 29 -17.78 -8.71 3.69
N PHE A 30 -19.10 -8.59 3.67
CA PHE A 30 -19.82 -7.80 2.66
C PHE A 30 -19.43 -6.32 2.67
N LEU A 31 -19.28 -5.72 3.86
CA LEU A 31 -18.83 -4.34 4.00
C LEU A 31 -17.39 -4.16 3.49
N THR A 32 -16.52 -5.12 3.81
CA THR A 32 -15.12 -5.11 3.35
C THR A 32 -15.04 -5.23 1.83
N ASP A 33 -15.83 -6.12 1.23
CA ASP A 33 -15.85 -6.33 -0.21
C ASP A 33 -16.45 -5.12 -0.94
N GLY A 34 -17.51 -4.52 -0.40
CA GLY A 34 -18.07 -3.27 -0.93
C GLY A 34 -17.07 -2.11 -0.88
N ALA A 35 -16.32 -1.99 0.21
CA ALA A 35 -15.27 -0.97 0.33
C ALA A 35 -14.15 -1.19 -0.70
N LYS A 36 -13.73 -2.43 -0.94
CA LYS A 36 -12.75 -2.78 -1.99
C LYS A 36 -13.25 -2.43 -3.38
N GLU A 37 -14.52 -2.74 -3.67
CA GLU A 37 -15.14 -2.42 -4.96
C GLU A 37 -15.17 -0.90 -5.20
N ILE A 38 -15.59 -0.11 -4.23
CA ILE A 38 -15.57 1.36 -4.33
C ILE A 38 -14.15 1.86 -4.61
N LEU A 39 -13.15 1.39 -3.85
CA LEU A 39 -11.76 1.78 -4.05
C LEU A 39 -11.21 1.38 -5.41
N SER A 40 -11.69 0.28 -6.01
CA SER A 40 -11.25 -0.16 -7.34
C SER A 40 -11.67 0.82 -8.44
N VAL A 41 -12.80 1.49 -8.28
CA VAL A 41 -13.38 2.43 -9.25
C VAL A 41 -12.83 3.85 -9.10
N ILE A 42 -12.33 4.23 -7.92
CA ILE A 42 -11.80 5.57 -7.67
C ILE A 42 -10.54 5.82 -8.53
N PRO A 43 -10.45 6.97 -9.24
CA PRO A 43 -9.25 7.36 -9.98
C PRO A 43 -8.01 7.46 -9.08
N LYS A 44 -6.83 7.10 -9.61
CA LYS A 44 -5.56 7.08 -8.85
C LYS A 44 -5.26 8.39 -8.13
N GLN A 45 -5.57 9.54 -8.75
CA GLN A 45 -5.35 10.85 -8.15
C GLN A 45 -6.15 11.06 -6.85
N LYS A 46 -7.38 10.49 -6.79
CA LYS A 46 -8.20 10.55 -5.59
C LYS A 46 -7.80 9.49 -4.56
N LYS A 47 -7.26 8.35 -5.00
CA LYS A 47 -6.73 7.33 -4.09
C LYS A 47 -5.61 7.86 -3.21
N ALA A 48 -4.81 8.80 -3.71
CA ALA A 48 -3.75 9.44 -2.92
C ALA A 48 -4.25 10.11 -1.63
N MET A 49 -5.51 10.55 -1.58
CA MET A 49 -6.13 11.12 -0.37
C MET A 49 -6.35 10.09 0.75
N TYR A 50 -6.36 8.81 0.40
CA TYR A 50 -6.58 7.68 1.32
C TYR A 50 -5.33 6.82 1.47
N SER A 51 -4.21 7.28 0.92
CA SER A 51 -2.94 6.55 0.99
C SER A 51 -2.25 6.75 2.33
N THR A 52 -1.44 5.76 2.69
CA THR A 52 -0.52 5.82 3.82
C THR A 52 0.90 5.95 3.27
N SER A 53 1.68 6.84 3.87
CA SER A 53 3.11 6.96 3.57
C SER A 53 3.91 6.05 4.49
N ASN A 54 4.79 5.25 3.90
CA ASN A 54 5.74 4.39 4.60
C ASN A 54 7.15 4.85 4.24
N THR A 55 8.01 4.96 5.23
CA THR A 55 9.41 5.37 5.05
C THR A 55 10.31 4.14 5.09
N LEU A 56 11.25 4.07 4.16
CA LEU A 56 12.40 3.16 4.19
C LEU A 56 13.66 3.97 4.50
N ASP A 57 14.44 3.53 5.47
CA ASP A 57 15.69 4.14 5.93
C ASP A 57 16.77 3.07 6.16
N SER A 58 17.80 3.38 6.92
CA SER A 58 18.88 2.44 7.22
C SER A 58 18.44 1.23 8.07
N GLY A 59 17.34 1.34 8.78
CA GLY A 59 16.76 0.25 9.57
C GLY A 59 15.81 -0.64 8.77
N ASP A 60 15.06 -0.03 7.84
CA ASP A 60 14.02 -0.68 7.05
C ASP A 60 14.32 -0.58 5.54
N THR A 61 15.08 -1.53 5.02
CA THR A 61 15.48 -1.57 3.60
C THR A 61 14.43 -2.18 2.66
N THR A 62 13.40 -2.79 3.21
CA THR A 62 12.29 -3.40 2.48
C THR A 62 10.95 -3.07 3.14
N LEU A 63 9.91 -2.86 2.33
CA LEU A 63 8.55 -2.67 2.83
C LEU A 63 7.68 -3.87 2.47
N THR A 64 7.06 -4.48 3.49
CA THR A 64 6.00 -5.49 3.26
C THR A 64 4.73 -4.80 2.77
N ILE A 65 4.31 -5.12 1.55
CA ILE A 65 3.15 -4.48 0.89
C ILE A 65 1.82 -5.19 1.13
N GLY A 66 1.84 -6.47 1.55
CA GLY A 66 0.64 -7.21 1.98
C GLY A 66 -0.57 -7.15 1.05
N GLY A 67 -0.37 -7.03 -0.26
CA GLY A 67 -1.44 -6.84 -1.25
C GLY A 67 -1.92 -5.40 -1.41
N SER A 68 -1.33 -4.42 -0.72
CA SER A 68 -1.64 -3.00 -0.90
C SER A 68 -1.28 -2.52 -2.32
N GLU A 69 -2.07 -1.61 -2.86
CA GLU A 69 -1.75 -0.94 -4.13
C GLU A 69 -0.65 0.12 -3.90
N ILE A 70 0.42 0.08 -4.70
CA ILE A 70 1.49 1.08 -4.66
C ILE A 70 1.08 2.23 -5.57
N LEU A 71 0.94 3.43 -5.01
CA LEU A 71 0.57 4.64 -5.73
C LEU A 71 1.78 5.44 -6.20
N GLY A 72 2.83 5.48 -5.40
CA GLY A 72 4.06 6.19 -5.71
C GLY A 72 5.24 5.70 -4.89
N VAL A 73 6.43 5.78 -5.47
CA VAL A 73 7.69 5.46 -4.81
C VAL A 73 8.69 6.56 -5.16
N VAL A 74 9.20 7.23 -4.14
CA VAL A 74 10.25 8.25 -4.29
C VAL A 74 11.40 7.95 -3.35
N ARG A 75 12.57 8.45 -3.67
CA ARG A 75 13.76 8.37 -2.82
C ARG A 75 14.41 9.75 -2.74
N ASN A 76 14.76 10.16 -1.54
CA ASN A 76 15.52 11.39 -1.33
C ASN A 76 16.97 11.18 -1.79
N ASP A 77 17.50 12.11 -2.57
CA ASP A 77 18.91 12.10 -3.03
C ASP A 77 19.86 12.84 -2.07
N GLY A 78 19.32 13.36 -0.98
CA GLY A 78 20.00 14.22 -0.01
C GLY A 78 19.56 15.69 -0.11
N THR A 79 18.79 16.04 -1.14
CA THR A 79 18.31 17.41 -1.39
C THR A 79 16.84 17.43 -1.78
N ILE A 80 16.44 16.57 -2.71
CA ILE A 80 15.07 16.49 -3.24
C ILE A 80 14.62 15.01 -3.36
N ASP A 81 13.32 14.81 -3.42
CA ASP A 81 12.74 13.50 -3.68
C ASP A 81 12.74 13.18 -5.18
N GLN A 82 13.46 12.14 -5.54
CA GLN A 82 13.53 11.61 -6.90
C GLN A 82 12.49 10.50 -7.11
N PRO A 83 11.74 10.51 -8.23
CA PRO A 83 10.82 9.41 -8.55
C PRO A 83 11.61 8.14 -8.83
N CYS A 84 11.20 7.03 -8.21
CA CYS A 84 11.86 5.75 -8.42
C CYS A 84 11.28 5.02 -9.62
N ARG A 85 12.15 4.55 -10.50
CA ARG A 85 11.78 3.76 -11.68
C ARG A 85 11.50 2.31 -11.28
N ARG A 86 10.32 1.79 -11.67
CA ARG A 86 9.99 0.39 -11.45
C ARG A 86 10.73 -0.49 -12.45
N ILE A 87 11.34 -1.55 -11.95
CA ILE A 87 11.97 -2.59 -12.78
C ILE A 87 11.37 -3.97 -12.47
N PRO A 88 11.40 -4.92 -13.41
CA PRO A 88 11.04 -6.30 -13.13
C PRO A 88 12.12 -6.96 -12.24
N LEU A 89 11.71 -7.93 -11.42
CA LEU A 89 12.61 -8.67 -10.54
C LEU A 89 13.82 -9.28 -11.27
N SER A 90 13.62 -9.72 -12.52
CA SER A 90 14.70 -10.28 -13.34
C SER A 90 15.86 -9.33 -13.62
N LEU A 91 15.64 -8.02 -13.50
CA LEU A 91 16.67 -7.00 -13.68
C LEU A 91 17.28 -6.48 -12.37
N SER A 92 16.83 -6.98 -11.21
CA SER A 92 17.27 -6.47 -9.90
C SER A 92 18.77 -6.61 -9.67
N GLY A 93 19.39 -7.72 -10.12
CA GLY A 93 20.85 -7.91 -10.04
C GLY A 93 21.62 -6.94 -10.93
N ARG A 94 21.15 -6.76 -12.18
CA ARG A 94 21.78 -5.82 -13.13
C ARG A 94 21.63 -4.36 -12.71
N ALA A 95 20.53 -4.03 -12.01
CA ALA A 95 20.31 -2.69 -11.48
C ALA A 95 21.25 -2.33 -10.33
N GLN A 96 21.93 -3.30 -9.74
CA GLN A 96 22.91 -3.12 -8.67
C GLN A 96 24.37 -3.17 -9.18
N ASP A 97 24.58 -3.48 -10.46
CA ASP A 97 25.88 -3.54 -11.11
C ASP A 97 26.15 -2.24 -11.84
N SER A 98 27.19 -1.51 -11.42
CA SER A 98 27.57 -0.19 -11.97
C SER A 98 28.00 -0.22 -13.45
N GLU A 99 28.32 -1.39 -13.99
CA GLU A 99 28.68 -1.58 -15.40
C GLU A 99 27.43 -1.71 -16.32
N GLU A 100 26.25 -1.84 -15.73
CA GLU A 100 25.02 -2.10 -16.46
C GLU A 100 24.20 -0.82 -16.75
N MET A 101 23.59 -0.76 -17.93
CA MET A 101 22.78 0.39 -18.37
C MET A 101 21.53 0.62 -17.49
N VAL A 102 21.07 -0.41 -16.77
CA VAL A 102 19.90 -0.33 -15.88
C VAL A 102 20.29 0.01 -14.43
N TYR A 103 21.57 0.27 -14.18
CA TYR A 103 22.08 0.63 -12.86
C TYR A 103 21.27 1.75 -12.21
N GLY A 104 20.90 1.53 -10.96
CA GLY A 104 20.20 2.53 -10.14
C GLY A 104 21.19 3.48 -9.49
N THR A 105 20.90 4.76 -9.55
CA THR A 105 21.70 5.81 -8.88
C THR A 105 20.83 6.57 -7.88
N VAL A 106 21.42 7.39 -7.04
CA VAL A 106 20.67 8.28 -6.12
C VAL A 106 19.75 9.26 -6.86
N THR A 107 20.10 9.63 -8.10
CA THR A 107 19.31 10.55 -8.95
C THR A 107 18.37 9.81 -9.93
N ASP A 108 18.56 8.52 -10.15
CA ASP A 108 17.66 7.62 -10.89
C ASP A 108 17.48 6.31 -10.09
N PRO A 109 16.81 6.37 -8.93
CA PRO A 109 16.63 5.19 -8.10
C PRO A 109 15.65 4.21 -8.73
N VAL A 110 15.82 2.93 -8.41
CA VAL A 110 14.97 1.85 -8.92
C VAL A 110 14.32 1.07 -7.78
N TRP A 111 13.19 0.45 -8.08
CA TRP A 111 12.51 -0.44 -7.15
C TRP A 111 11.88 -1.62 -7.85
N TRP A 112 11.73 -2.72 -7.11
CA TRP A 112 11.08 -3.94 -7.58
C TRP A 112 10.35 -4.63 -6.43
N ILE A 113 9.51 -5.61 -6.78
CA ILE A 113 8.75 -6.41 -5.81
C ILE A 113 9.34 -7.83 -5.79
N THR A 114 9.60 -8.33 -4.58
CA THR A 114 9.98 -9.72 -4.31
C THR A 114 8.91 -10.34 -3.42
N ILE A 115 8.14 -11.32 -3.91
CA ILE A 115 7.01 -11.94 -3.19
C ILE A 115 6.03 -10.85 -2.73
N ASN A 116 6.08 -10.43 -1.45
CA ASN A 116 5.22 -9.41 -0.84
C ASN A 116 6.03 -8.22 -0.32
N ALA A 117 7.28 -8.06 -0.73
CA ALA A 117 8.16 -6.99 -0.28
C ALA A 117 8.56 -6.06 -1.43
N LEU A 118 8.50 -4.76 -1.20
CA LEU A 118 9.11 -3.76 -2.06
C LEU A 118 10.57 -3.59 -1.65
N ASN A 119 11.45 -3.65 -2.63
CA ASN A 119 12.88 -3.40 -2.48
C ASN A 119 13.25 -2.15 -3.28
N MET A 120 14.23 -1.40 -2.80
CA MET A 120 14.71 -0.16 -3.42
C MET A 120 16.23 -0.17 -3.55
N PHE A 121 16.73 0.38 -4.65
CA PHE A 121 18.17 0.59 -4.85
C PHE A 121 18.43 1.97 -5.50
N PRO A 122 19.47 2.69 -5.09
CA PRO A 122 20.41 2.39 -3.99
C PRO A 122 19.69 2.23 -2.66
N THR A 123 20.25 1.39 -1.77
CA THR A 123 19.67 1.12 -0.45
C THR A 123 19.39 2.43 0.29
N PRO A 124 18.18 2.63 0.83
CA PRO A 124 17.85 3.82 1.61
C PRO A 124 18.73 3.97 2.85
N THR A 125 18.92 5.20 3.26
CA THR A 125 19.61 5.59 4.50
C THR A 125 18.79 6.65 5.22
N ASP A 126 19.13 6.97 6.47
CA ASP A 126 18.42 7.99 7.25
C ASP A 126 18.46 9.38 6.58
N ALA A 127 19.56 9.71 5.90
CA ALA A 127 19.73 10.98 5.19
C ALA A 127 19.14 10.94 3.76
N GLN A 128 18.96 9.76 3.19
CA GLN A 128 18.46 9.53 1.82
C GLN A 128 17.41 8.42 1.87
N ASN A 129 16.33 8.70 2.58
CA ASN A 129 15.25 7.75 2.79
C ASN A 129 14.41 7.52 1.53
N GLY A 130 13.72 6.40 1.51
CA GLY A 130 12.66 6.10 0.54
C GLY A 130 11.30 6.41 1.14
N LEU A 131 10.39 6.97 0.34
CA LEU A 131 9.01 7.19 0.71
C LEU A 131 8.09 6.44 -0.25
N ILE A 132 7.27 5.57 0.30
CA ILE A 132 6.35 4.73 -0.47
C ILE A 132 4.92 5.09 -0.07
N GLN A 133 4.12 5.52 -1.04
CA GLN A 133 2.69 5.71 -0.85
C GLN A 133 1.96 4.43 -1.22
N THR A 134 1.26 3.86 -0.26
CA THR A 134 0.45 2.65 -0.43
C THR A 134 -1.01 2.90 -0.09
N LEU A 135 -1.90 2.25 -0.81
CA LEU A 135 -3.30 2.18 -0.47
C LEU A 135 -3.59 0.77 0.07
N ALA A 136 -3.78 0.67 1.37
CA ALA A 136 -4.28 -0.56 1.98
C ALA A 136 -5.79 -0.66 1.79
N TYR A 137 -6.30 -1.83 1.42
CA TYR A 137 -7.73 -2.06 1.43
C TYR A 137 -8.24 -2.06 2.87
N PRO A 138 -9.26 -1.25 3.19
CA PRO A 138 -9.75 -1.18 4.56
C PRO A 138 -10.35 -2.51 4.98
N ALA A 139 -10.03 -2.94 6.20
CA ALA A 139 -10.82 -3.92 6.90
C ALA A 139 -11.96 -3.15 7.62
N VAL A 140 -13.18 -3.33 7.18
CA VAL A 140 -14.34 -2.70 7.80
C VAL A 140 -14.96 -3.73 8.75
N ALA A 141 -15.07 -3.37 10.02
CA ALA A 141 -15.75 -4.19 11.00
C ALA A 141 -17.22 -3.79 11.12
N TYR A 142 -18.13 -4.75 11.36
CA TYR A 142 -19.56 -4.49 11.55
C TYR A 142 -19.83 -3.83 12.92
N GLY A 143 -19.16 -4.27 13.98
CA GLY A 143 -19.32 -3.81 15.37
C GLY A 143 -18.09 -3.16 15.96
#